data_9bab577ad7acc83cb1ff7da89eb74be9
#
_entry.id   9bab577ad7acc83cb1ff7da89eb74be9
#
_cell.length_a   1.000
_cell.length_b   1.000
_cell.length_c   1.000
_cell.angle_alpha   90.00
_cell.angle_beta   90.00
_cell.angle_gamma   90.00
#
_symmetry.space_group_name_H-M   'P 1'
#
loop_
_entity.id
_entity.type
_entity.pdbx_description
1 polymer ?
#
loop_
_entity_poly.entity_id
_entity_poly.type
_entity_poly.pdbx_seq_one_letter_code
_entity_poly.pdbx_strand_id
1 'polypeptide(L)'
;MKRINLSSFYLLLVFWLYLFSSSSPAYSVPAQRLDDAQLAELIQTRMVEAKAPALAVSIVVDGKVKRFNYGSPDLQQPGENTVNTAYEIGSMSKAFTGLAIQILNEQGKLSLKDDIHQYLPHLNLLYQGKPAKLDIEDFLYHTSGLPFSTLAFLEIPSSKTVEQQLQNLNLQFKPKSHYFYASANYDVLGAVIEKVTGQSYHDAIATLITQPFGMSATVAVSGQETIANKATGYKIRFGYPVPIEAPIASNHVPSAYIHSTLADMEKWLDRLLDPTKLDSTLRRAIERSWQGNTRVQVNNNNSILYASGWLIEQRQGTYINHGGQNPNYSSCIALRPDQQIGIVALANISSNIILELCSDIDSYLHNQPYSDEVRDLFLFMDFIFSVLTAITMIIVVLVGLFIVLRIRNYRQQNNKLSLNWLDWGIVLLVPLIIAGIIYVSPGLGLGINWHFIALWLPSTLLIFITAIIFLVTLLTLNYRIKKKISHNKKGSK
;
A
#
# COMPACT_ATOMS: atom_id res chain seq x y z
N MET A 1 7.83 -25.24 -27.44
CA MET A 1 8.20 -24.46 -26.26
C MET A 1 6.90 -24.04 -25.56
N LYS A 2 6.57 -24.68 -24.43
CA LYS A 2 5.37 -24.33 -23.65
C LYS A 2 5.58 -22.94 -23.05
N ARG A 3 4.70 -22.00 -23.38
CA ARG A 3 4.64 -20.70 -22.73
C ARG A 3 4.39 -20.92 -21.22
N ILE A 4 5.39 -20.62 -20.40
CA ILE A 4 5.21 -20.54 -18.95
C ILE A 4 4.20 -19.42 -18.71
N ASN A 5 3.06 -19.80 -18.15
CA ASN A 5 1.95 -18.88 -17.93
C ASN A 5 2.32 -17.96 -16.75
N LEU A 6 2.80 -16.74 -17.05
CA LEU A 6 3.21 -15.74 -16.07
C LEU A 6 2.09 -15.34 -15.09
N SER A 7 0.82 -15.69 -15.41
CA SER A 7 -0.31 -15.53 -14.48
C SER A 7 -0.16 -16.35 -13.20
N SER A 8 0.60 -17.47 -13.25
CA SER A 8 0.88 -18.29 -12.07
C SER A 8 1.85 -17.62 -11.07
N PHE A 9 2.70 -16.69 -11.53
CA PHE A 9 3.61 -15.96 -10.65
C PHE A 9 2.91 -14.77 -9.96
N TYR A 10 1.93 -14.16 -10.63
CA TYR A 10 1.03 -13.16 -10.02
C TYR A 10 0.12 -13.78 -8.95
N LEU A 11 -0.41 -14.96 -9.24
CA LEU A 11 -1.12 -15.76 -8.24
C LEU A 11 -0.19 -16.14 -7.06
N LEU A 12 1.09 -16.40 -7.29
CA LEU A 12 2.04 -16.67 -6.22
C LEU A 12 2.34 -15.43 -5.35
N LEU A 13 2.47 -14.22 -5.90
CA LEU A 13 2.73 -13.01 -5.10
C LEU A 13 1.47 -12.56 -4.35
N VAL A 14 0.30 -12.60 -4.98
CA VAL A 14 -1.00 -12.34 -4.34
C VAL A 14 -1.41 -13.52 -3.45
N PHE A 15 -1.10 -14.76 -3.84
CA PHE A 15 -1.32 -15.97 -3.06
C PHE A 15 -0.36 -16.08 -1.88
N TRP A 16 0.87 -15.55 -1.97
CA TRP A 16 1.77 -15.38 -0.82
C TRP A 16 1.27 -14.33 0.15
N LEU A 17 0.63 -13.26 -0.30
CA LEU A 17 -0.08 -12.30 0.56
C LEU A 17 -1.28 -12.93 1.28
N TYR A 18 -1.89 -13.99 0.69
CA TYR A 18 -3.04 -14.71 1.27
C TYR A 18 -2.68 -16.02 1.98
N LEU A 19 -1.55 -16.67 1.69
CA LEU A 19 -1.15 -17.94 2.31
C LEU A 19 -0.60 -17.81 3.74
N PHE A 20 -0.45 -16.61 4.27
CA PHE A 20 -0.05 -16.40 5.65
C PHE A 20 -1.21 -16.19 6.63
N SER A 21 -2.46 -16.32 6.21
CA SER A 21 -3.57 -16.56 7.12
C SER A 21 -3.62 -18.05 7.49
N SER A 22 -2.58 -18.55 8.12
CA SER A 22 -2.59 -19.88 8.73
C SER A 22 -3.47 -19.83 9.98
N SER A 23 -4.54 -20.59 9.98
CA SER A 23 -5.35 -20.93 11.15
C SER A 23 -4.43 -21.48 12.25
N SER A 24 -4.08 -20.65 13.22
CA SER A 24 -3.50 -21.11 14.49
C SER A 24 -4.55 -21.83 15.30
N PRO A 25 -4.20 -22.88 16.05
CA PRO A 25 -5.17 -23.59 16.89
C PRO A 25 -5.74 -22.64 17.95
N ALA A 26 -7.06 -22.65 18.09
CA ALA A 26 -7.79 -21.84 19.05
C ALA A 26 -7.46 -22.27 20.48
N TYR A 27 -6.80 -21.41 21.23
CA TYR A 27 -6.78 -21.51 22.69
C TYR A 27 -7.92 -20.65 23.25
N SER A 28 -8.84 -21.25 23.98
CA SER A 28 -9.90 -20.54 24.68
C SER A 28 -9.34 -19.90 25.96
N VAL A 29 -9.24 -18.60 25.99
CA VAL A 29 -8.94 -17.84 27.19
C VAL A 29 -10.27 -17.50 27.91
N PRO A 30 -10.38 -17.66 29.24
CA PRO A 30 -11.61 -17.31 29.97
C PRO A 30 -11.91 -15.81 29.88
N ALA A 31 -13.20 -15.46 29.90
CA ALA A 31 -13.68 -14.08 29.88
C ALA A 31 -13.06 -13.26 31.04
N GLN A 32 -12.06 -12.44 30.72
CA GLN A 32 -11.40 -11.56 31.68
C GLN A 32 -11.92 -10.12 31.45
N ARG A 33 -12.20 -9.39 32.56
CA ARG A 33 -12.52 -7.96 32.48
C ARG A 33 -11.43 -7.25 31.66
N LEU A 34 -11.86 -6.34 30.79
CA LEU A 34 -10.98 -5.44 30.03
C LEU A 34 -9.90 -4.85 30.95
N ASP A 35 -8.70 -5.41 30.91
CA ASP A 35 -7.55 -4.84 31.61
C ASP A 35 -6.91 -3.82 30.68
N ASP A 36 -7.02 -2.54 31.05
CA ASP A 36 -6.46 -1.44 30.27
C ASP A 36 -4.93 -1.58 30.10
N ALA A 37 -4.25 -2.24 31.06
CA ALA A 37 -2.83 -2.48 30.98
C ALA A 37 -2.49 -3.52 29.91
N GLN A 38 -3.23 -4.62 29.81
CA GLN A 38 -3.02 -5.64 28.76
C GLN A 38 -3.34 -5.10 27.38
N LEU A 39 -4.38 -4.28 27.24
CA LEU A 39 -4.70 -3.62 25.97
C LEU A 39 -3.60 -2.62 25.56
N ALA A 40 -3.08 -1.84 26.51
CA ALA A 40 -1.95 -0.95 26.27
C ALA A 40 -0.69 -1.72 25.87
N GLU A 41 -0.42 -2.84 26.52
CA GLU A 41 0.70 -3.74 26.19
C GLU A 41 0.57 -4.32 24.78
N LEU A 42 -0.61 -4.81 24.39
CA LEU A 42 -0.89 -5.27 23.04
C LEU A 42 -0.55 -4.19 21.99
N ILE A 43 -1.09 -2.97 22.18
CA ILE A 43 -0.91 -1.86 21.25
C ILE A 43 0.58 -1.45 21.18
N GLN A 44 1.27 -1.35 22.32
CA GLN A 44 2.71 -1.03 22.36
C GLN A 44 3.55 -2.11 21.71
N THR A 45 3.24 -3.37 21.94
CA THR A 45 3.94 -4.51 21.31
C THR A 45 3.82 -4.41 19.78
N ARG A 46 2.62 -4.20 19.25
CA ARG A 46 2.40 -4.03 17.80
C ARG A 46 3.13 -2.81 17.23
N MET A 47 3.19 -1.70 17.98
CA MET A 47 3.97 -0.54 17.58
C MET A 47 5.48 -0.86 17.46
N VAL A 48 6.04 -1.57 18.45
CA VAL A 48 7.46 -1.96 18.47
C VAL A 48 7.77 -2.96 17.34
N GLU A 49 6.92 -3.96 17.14
CA GLU A 49 7.04 -4.94 16.07
C GLU A 49 6.99 -4.28 14.69
N ALA A 50 6.07 -3.34 14.48
CA ALA A 50 5.96 -2.55 13.26
C ALA A 50 7.09 -1.54 13.07
N LYS A 51 7.91 -1.30 14.11
CA LYS A 51 8.91 -0.22 14.16
C LYS A 51 8.31 1.15 13.86
N ALA A 52 7.05 1.36 14.26
CA ALA A 52 6.34 2.60 14.01
C ALA A 52 6.90 3.74 14.87
N PRO A 53 7.34 4.87 14.27
CA PRO A 53 7.78 6.02 15.04
C PRO A 53 6.65 6.65 15.87
N ALA A 54 5.44 6.67 15.32
CA ALA A 54 4.23 7.11 16.01
C ALA A 54 3.05 6.19 15.71
N LEU A 55 2.23 5.97 16.74
CA LEU A 55 0.98 5.21 16.66
C LEU A 55 -0.10 5.91 17.49
N ALA A 56 -1.25 6.19 16.88
CA ALA A 56 -2.42 6.75 17.52
C ALA A 56 -3.59 5.76 17.39
N VAL A 57 -4.19 5.35 18.51
CA VAL A 57 -5.30 4.40 18.55
C VAL A 57 -6.44 4.96 19.35
N SER A 58 -7.66 4.83 18.85
CA SER A 58 -8.88 5.11 19.59
C SER A 58 -9.82 3.91 19.55
N ILE A 59 -10.39 3.60 20.70
CA ILE A 59 -11.35 2.53 20.90
C ILE A 59 -12.60 3.13 21.56
N VAL A 60 -13.73 3.00 20.87
CA VAL A 60 -15.04 3.45 21.33
C VAL A 60 -15.85 2.22 21.72
N VAL A 61 -16.38 2.21 22.94
CA VAL A 61 -17.32 1.18 23.43
C VAL A 61 -18.44 1.88 24.17
N ASP A 62 -19.68 1.70 23.74
CA ASP A 62 -20.86 2.35 24.31
C ASP A 62 -20.71 3.88 24.50
N GLY A 63 -20.12 4.55 23.48
CA GLY A 63 -19.84 5.99 23.48
C GLY A 63 -18.69 6.44 24.38
N LYS A 64 -18.02 5.52 25.09
CA LYS A 64 -16.84 5.83 25.89
C LYS A 64 -15.59 5.63 25.04
N VAL A 65 -14.71 6.62 25.04
CA VAL A 65 -13.50 6.65 24.22
C VAL A 65 -12.27 6.37 25.07
N LYS A 66 -11.46 5.38 24.65
CA LYS A 66 -10.11 5.14 25.15
C LYS A 66 -9.10 5.48 24.07
N ARG A 67 -8.04 6.20 24.44
CA ARG A 67 -7.00 6.67 23.52
C ARG A 67 -5.64 6.19 23.93
N PHE A 68 -4.84 5.82 22.91
CA PHE A 68 -3.45 5.42 23.09
C PHE A 68 -2.63 6.16 22.02
N ASN A 69 -1.81 7.13 22.43
CA ASN A 69 -0.93 7.89 21.56
C ASN A 69 0.50 7.64 22.00
N TYR A 70 1.27 6.99 21.14
CA TYR A 70 2.65 6.59 21.45
C TYR A 70 3.63 7.16 20.42
N GLY A 71 4.87 7.34 20.83
CA GLY A 71 5.98 7.72 19.98
C GLY A 71 6.02 9.19 19.58
N SER A 72 6.75 9.47 18.50
CA SER A 72 6.94 10.83 17.98
C SER A 72 6.53 10.90 16.51
N PRO A 73 5.74 11.92 16.13
CA PRO A 73 5.35 12.15 14.74
C PRO A 73 6.54 12.42 13.80
N ASP A 74 7.64 12.95 14.35
CA ASP A 74 8.88 13.20 13.63
C ASP A 74 10.08 12.79 14.49
N LEU A 75 10.92 11.86 13.99
CA LEU A 75 12.14 11.43 14.69
C LEU A 75 13.28 12.44 14.56
N GLN A 76 13.24 13.35 13.57
CA GLN A 76 14.25 14.40 13.39
C GLN A 76 13.94 15.64 14.26
N GLN A 77 12.65 15.89 14.49
CA GLN A 77 12.14 16.94 15.38
C GLN A 77 11.17 16.30 16.38
N PRO A 78 11.68 15.58 17.39
CA PRO A 78 10.83 14.86 18.32
C PRO A 78 9.80 15.74 19.00
N GLY A 79 8.55 15.30 18.97
CA GLY A 79 7.40 15.96 19.57
C GLY A 79 6.39 14.94 20.08
N GLU A 80 5.38 15.42 20.78
CA GLU A 80 4.31 14.59 21.28
C GLU A 80 3.36 14.16 20.16
N ASN A 81 3.04 12.87 20.11
CA ASN A 81 1.98 12.34 19.26
C ASN A 81 0.63 12.58 19.95
N THR A 82 -0.17 13.47 19.41
CA THR A 82 -1.44 13.88 19.98
C THR A 82 -2.64 13.41 19.14
N VAL A 83 -3.83 13.55 19.66
CA VAL A 83 -5.08 13.29 18.91
C VAL A 83 -5.26 14.19 17.68
N ASN A 84 -4.50 15.30 17.60
CA ASN A 84 -4.52 16.25 16.49
C ASN A 84 -3.35 16.04 15.49
N THR A 85 -2.50 15.04 15.70
CA THR A 85 -1.50 14.65 14.72
C THR A 85 -2.19 14.07 13.48
N ALA A 86 -1.84 14.61 12.30
CA ALA A 86 -2.46 14.22 11.03
C ALA A 86 -1.67 13.12 10.34
N TYR A 87 -2.38 12.11 9.83
CA TYR A 87 -1.84 10.97 9.11
C TYR A 87 -2.54 10.78 7.76
N GLU A 88 -1.86 10.22 6.77
CA GLU A 88 -2.52 9.67 5.61
C GLU A 88 -3.26 8.38 6.02
N ILE A 89 -4.54 8.28 5.67
CA ILE A 89 -5.35 7.13 6.07
C ILE A 89 -5.38 6.00 5.04
N GLY A 90 -4.59 6.13 3.96
CA GLY A 90 -4.49 5.10 2.93
C GLY A 90 -5.87 4.70 2.37
N SER A 91 -6.05 3.42 2.11
CA SER A 91 -7.29 2.89 1.52
C SER A 91 -8.55 3.05 2.38
N MET A 92 -8.46 3.49 3.65
CA MET A 92 -9.63 3.94 4.39
C MET A 92 -10.32 5.15 3.71
N SER A 93 -9.61 5.89 2.84
CA SER A 93 -10.18 6.92 1.97
C SER A 93 -11.34 6.41 1.11
N LYS A 94 -11.33 5.13 0.75
CA LYS A 94 -12.41 4.50 -0.03
C LYS A 94 -13.76 4.53 0.68
N ALA A 95 -13.78 4.46 2.00
CA ALA A 95 -15.02 4.56 2.77
C ALA A 95 -15.67 5.95 2.62
N PHE A 96 -14.87 7.01 2.52
CA PHE A 96 -15.35 8.37 2.25
C PHE A 96 -15.90 8.48 0.82
N THR A 97 -15.15 8.01 -0.17
CA THR A 97 -15.61 7.99 -1.58
C THR A 97 -16.87 7.17 -1.75
N GLY A 98 -16.92 5.97 -1.15
CA GLY A 98 -18.09 5.09 -1.20
C GLY A 98 -19.32 5.71 -0.53
N LEU A 99 -19.15 6.36 0.62
CA LEU A 99 -20.23 7.08 1.28
C LEU A 99 -20.71 8.28 0.45
N ALA A 100 -19.79 9.04 -0.18
CA ALA A 100 -20.19 10.15 -1.07
C ALA A 100 -21.04 9.66 -2.26
N ILE A 101 -20.69 8.53 -2.89
CA ILE A 101 -21.50 7.88 -3.92
C ILE A 101 -22.88 7.50 -3.37
N GLN A 102 -22.98 6.93 -2.17
CA GLN A 102 -24.25 6.56 -1.56
C GLN A 102 -25.11 7.80 -1.22
N ILE A 103 -24.49 8.89 -0.76
CA ILE A 103 -25.18 10.16 -0.52
C ILE A 103 -25.78 10.70 -1.81
N LEU A 104 -25.00 10.73 -2.89
CA LEU A 104 -25.49 11.20 -4.21
C LEU A 104 -26.59 10.30 -4.77
N ASN A 105 -26.51 8.98 -4.53
CA ASN A 105 -27.57 8.03 -4.86
C ASN A 105 -28.85 8.28 -4.06
N GLU A 106 -28.76 8.51 -2.75
CA GLU A 106 -29.91 8.87 -1.90
C GLU A 106 -30.53 10.22 -2.27
N GLN A 107 -29.73 11.16 -2.78
CA GLN A 107 -30.22 12.45 -3.28
C GLN A 107 -30.83 12.32 -4.70
N GLY A 108 -30.84 11.14 -5.32
CA GLY A 108 -31.33 10.93 -6.68
C GLY A 108 -30.49 11.61 -7.78
N LYS A 109 -29.25 12.00 -7.46
CA LYS A 109 -28.34 12.66 -8.42
C LYS A 109 -27.62 11.65 -9.31
N LEU A 110 -27.53 10.40 -8.90
CA LEU A 110 -27.06 9.25 -9.66
C LEU A 110 -27.79 7.98 -9.21
N SER A 111 -27.69 6.93 -10.00
CA SER A 111 -28.06 5.55 -9.60
C SER A 111 -26.86 4.64 -9.70
N LEU A 112 -26.70 3.71 -8.76
CA LEU A 112 -25.62 2.70 -8.82
C LEU A 112 -25.68 1.84 -10.09
N LYS A 113 -26.83 1.79 -10.77
CA LYS A 113 -27.07 1.06 -12.03
C LYS A 113 -26.86 1.91 -13.29
N ASP A 114 -26.52 3.18 -13.13
CA ASP A 114 -26.22 4.03 -14.28
C ASP A 114 -24.96 3.54 -14.98
N ASP A 115 -24.99 3.55 -16.31
CA ASP A 115 -23.82 3.31 -17.13
C ASP A 115 -22.78 4.41 -16.87
N ILE A 116 -21.55 4.03 -16.62
CA ILE A 116 -20.45 4.94 -16.29
C ILE A 116 -20.26 6.05 -17.35
N HIS A 117 -20.55 5.76 -18.62
CA HIS A 117 -20.42 6.72 -19.73
C HIS A 117 -21.39 7.89 -19.65
N GLN A 118 -22.45 7.83 -18.83
CA GLN A 118 -23.31 9.00 -18.57
C GLN A 118 -22.53 10.13 -17.87
N TYR A 119 -21.54 9.77 -17.07
CA TYR A 119 -20.71 10.70 -16.28
C TYR A 119 -19.32 10.89 -16.89
N LEU A 120 -18.72 9.83 -17.38
CA LEU A 120 -17.37 9.78 -17.94
C LEU A 120 -17.40 9.26 -19.39
N PRO A 121 -17.88 10.07 -20.35
CA PRO A 121 -18.14 9.62 -21.73
C PRO A 121 -16.86 9.23 -22.50
N HIS A 122 -15.70 9.66 -22.02
CA HIS A 122 -14.40 9.34 -22.64
C HIS A 122 -13.69 8.16 -21.98
N LEU A 123 -14.25 7.56 -20.93
CA LEU A 123 -13.68 6.38 -20.29
C LEU A 123 -13.93 5.14 -21.16
N ASN A 124 -12.92 4.73 -21.94
CA ASN A 124 -13.01 3.55 -22.79
C ASN A 124 -12.20 2.39 -22.21
N LEU A 125 -12.84 1.50 -21.46
CA LEU A 125 -12.26 0.28 -20.94
C LEU A 125 -12.63 -0.90 -21.85
N LEU A 126 -11.68 -1.79 -22.09
CA LEU A 126 -11.82 -2.90 -23.03
C LEU A 126 -11.84 -4.24 -22.29
N TYR A 127 -12.69 -5.16 -22.73
CA TYR A 127 -12.59 -6.56 -22.37
C TYR A 127 -12.45 -7.42 -23.63
N GLN A 128 -11.35 -8.18 -23.74
CA GLN A 128 -11.00 -8.92 -24.94
C GLN A 128 -11.03 -8.07 -26.23
N GLY A 129 -10.52 -6.83 -26.11
CA GLY A 129 -10.43 -5.88 -27.24
C GLY A 129 -11.74 -5.20 -27.64
N LYS A 130 -12.85 -5.41 -26.91
CA LYS A 130 -14.15 -4.77 -27.13
C LYS A 130 -14.51 -3.84 -25.99
N PRO A 131 -15.22 -2.73 -26.25
CA PRO A 131 -15.70 -1.85 -25.19
C PRO A 131 -16.53 -2.61 -24.14
N ALA A 132 -16.19 -2.41 -22.87
CA ALA A 132 -16.88 -3.03 -21.75
C ALA A 132 -18.06 -2.17 -21.29
N LYS A 133 -19.19 -2.80 -20.95
CA LYS A 133 -20.30 -2.13 -20.26
C LYS A 133 -20.11 -2.24 -18.77
N LEU A 134 -20.05 -1.10 -18.09
CA LEU A 134 -19.79 -0.96 -16.67
C LEU A 134 -20.77 0.02 -16.04
N ASP A 135 -21.34 -0.39 -14.92
CA ASP A 135 -22.20 0.44 -14.08
C ASP A 135 -21.37 1.02 -12.93
N ILE A 136 -21.85 2.07 -12.25
CA ILE A 136 -21.19 2.66 -11.07
C ILE A 136 -20.92 1.59 -10.00
N GLU A 137 -21.86 0.64 -9.79
CA GLU A 137 -21.69 -0.44 -8.80
C GLU A 137 -20.51 -1.36 -9.10
N ASP A 138 -20.10 -1.53 -10.36
CA ASP A 138 -18.97 -2.38 -10.75
C ASP A 138 -17.64 -1.83 -10.19
N PHE A 139 -17.52 -0.52 -10.13
CA PHE A 139 -16.38 0.16 -9.49
C PHE A 139 -16.51 0.14 -7.97
N LEU A 140 -17.70 0.39 -7.44
CA LEU A 140 -17.96 0.45 -6.00
C LEU A 140 -17.63 -0.88 -5.29
N TYR A 141 -17.90 -1.99 -5.95
CA TYR A 141 -17.72 -3.35 -5.41
C TYR A 141 -16.49 -4.08 -5.94
N HIS A 142 -15.57 -3.40 -6.64
CA HIS A 142 -14.39 -4.02 -7.24
C HIS A 142 -14.70 -5.19 -8.19
N THR A 143 -15.76 -5.07 -8.97
CA THR A 143 -16.17 -6.07 -9.97
C THR A 143 -16.02 -5.58 -11.42
N SER A 144 -15.38 -4.43 -11.62
CA SER A 144 -15.11 -3.86 -12.95
C SER A 144 -14.15 -4.69 -13.79
N GLY A 145 -13.26 -5.45 -13.16
CA GLY A 145 -12.17 -6.19 -13.80
C GLY A 145 -10.90 -5.38 -14.04
N LEU A 146 -10.80 -4.15 -13.52
CA LEU A 146 -9.59 -3.34 -13.57
C LEU A 146 -8.40 -4.07 -12.92
N PRO A 147 -7.20 -4.09 -13.54
CA PRO A 147 -6.05 -4.77 -12.99
C PRO A 147 -5.40 -3.96 -11.84
N PHE A 148 -4.82 -4.69 -10.87
CA PHE A 148 -4.05 -4.08 -9.78
C PHE A 148 -2.87 -3.21 -10.28
N SER A 149 -2.28 -3.59 -11.42
CA SER A 149 -1.15 -2.87 -12.03
C SER A 149 -1.46 -1.41 -12.41
N THR A 150 -2.74 -1.00 -12.41
CA THR A 150 -3.12 0.42 -12.58
C THR A 150 -2.52 1.31 -11.50
N LEU A 151 -2.27 0.77 -10.31
CA LEU A 151 -1.62 1.47 -9.21
C LEU A 151 -0.25 2.03 -9.61
N ALA A 152 0.51 1.27 -10.41
CA ALA A 152 1.87 1.65 -10.81
C ALA A 152 1.98 2.95 -11.63
N PHE A 153 0.89 3.42 -12.24
CA PHE A 153 0.90 4.68 -12.98
C PHE A 153 -0.09 5.73 -12.43
N LEU A 154 -1.13 5.32 -11.71
CA LEU A 154 -2.06 6.27 -11.08
C LEU A 154 -1.45 6.98 -9.87
N GLU A 155 -0.51 6.35 -9.18
CA GLU A 155 0.26 6.98 -8.09
C GLU A 155 1.32 7.99 -8.56
N ILE A 156 1.51 8.13 -9.86
CA ILE A 156 2.43 9.12 -10.41
C ILE A 156 1.65 10.42 -10.65
N PRO A 157 2.06 11.57 -10.07
CA PRO A 157 1.45 12.85 -10.35
C PRO A 157 1.36 13.10 -11.85
N SER A 158 0.18 13.44 -12.33
CA SER A 158 -0.11 13.59 -13.75
C SER A 158 -1.09 14.73 -13.99
N SER A 159 -0.91 15.46 -15.10
CA SER A 159 -1.90 16.42 -15.59
C SER A 159 -3.05 15.76 -16.36
N LYS A 160 -2.98 14.44 -16.61
CA LYS A 160 -4.05 13.69 -17.28
C LYS A 160 -5.16 13.36 -16.29
N THR A 161 -6.40 13.41 -16.74
CA THR A 161 -7.55 12.92 -15.98
C THR A 161 -7.50 11.38 -15.82
N VAL A 162 -8.28 10.84 -14.88
CA VAL A 162 -8.41 9.37 -14.70
C VAL A 162 -8.88 8.69 -15.99
N GLU A 163 -9.84 9.29 -16.71
CA GLU A 163 -10.30 8.79 -18.01
C GLU A 163 -9.16 8.68 -19.04
N GLN A 164 -8.29 9.70 -19.11
CA GLN A 164 -7.14 9.72 -20.02
C GLN A 164 -6.06 8.72 -19.62
N GLN A 165 -5.86 8.49 -18.32
CA GLN A 165 -4.89 7.52 -17.84
C GLN A 165 -5.34 6.08 -18.05
N LEU A 166 -6.65 5.80 -17.97
CA LEU A 166 -7.23 4.47 -18.16
C LEU A 166 -7.68 4.20 -19.59
N GLN A 167 -7.47 5.14 -20.53
CA GLN A 167 -7.93 5.02 -21.91
C GLN A 167 -7.44 3.75 -22.62
N ASN A 168 -8.37 2.97 -23.19
CA ASN A 168 -8.13 1.71 -23.90
C ASN A 168 -7.45 0.62 -23.06
N LEU A 169 -7.56 0.72 -21.72
CA LEU A 169 -7.04 -0.33 -20.84
C LEU A 169 -7.86 -1.60 -20.99
N ASN A 170 -7.17 -2.74 -21.18
CA ASN A 170 -7.81 -4.05 -21.16
C ASN A 170 -8.05 -4.52 -19.71
N LEU A 171 -9.29 -4.84 -19.42
CA LEU A 171 -9.71 -5.42 -18.15
C LEU A 171 -9.10 -6.83 -17.99
N GLN A 172 -8.66 -7.16 -16.79
CA GLN A 172 -8.06 -8.45 -16.46
C GLN A 172 -9.13 -9.56 -16.37
N PHE A 173 -10.32 -9.21 -15.87
CA PHE A 173 -11.44 -10.11 -15.73
C PHE A 173 -12.68 -9.56 -16.45
N LYS A 174 -13.61 -10.47 -16.79
CA LYS A 174 -14.92 -10.06 -17.29
C LYS A 174 -15.64 -9.23 -16.21
N PRO A 175 -16.19 -8.07 -16.55
CA PRO A 175 -17.01 -7.29 -15.60
C PRO A 175 -18.07 -8.14 -14.91
N LYS A 176 -18.32 -7.90 -13.63
CA LYS A 176 -19.34 -8.57 -12.80
C LYS A 176 -19.08 -10.05 -12.49
N SER A 177 -17.90 -10.59 -12.85
CA SER A 177 -17.61 -12.02 -12.69
C SER A 177 -16.77 -12.37 -11.49
N HIS A 178 -15.87 -11.48 -11.05
CA HIS A 178 -14.94 -11.68 -9.96
C HIS A 178 -14.79 -10.41 -9.14
N TYR A 179 -14.59 -10.57 -7.84
CA TYR A 179 -14.00 -9.53 -7.02
C TYR A 179 -12.51 -9.45 -7.32
N PHE A 180 -12.05 -8.27 -7.64
CA PHE A 180 -10.62 -8.01 -7.81
C PHE A 180 -10.29 -6.59 -7.35
N TYR A 181 -9.63 -6.50 -6.20
CA TYR A 181 -9.30 -5.21 -5.61
C TYR A 181 -8.36 -4.42 -6.50
N ALA A 182 -8.78 -3.23 -6.93
CA ALA A 182 -7.98 -2.28 -7.68
C ALA A 182 -8.34 -0.85 -7.25
N SER A 183 -7.37 -0.10 -6.75
CA SER A 183 -7.60 1.28 -6.27
C SER A 183 -8.19 2.18 -7.34
N ALA A 184 -7.83 1.97 -8.62
CA ALA A 184 -8.39 2.67 -9.77
C ALA A 184 -9.93 2.70 -9.82
N ASN A 185 -10.61 1.71 -9.24
CA ASN A 185 -12.06 1.73 -9.14
C ASN A 185 -12.56 2.98 -8.39
N TYR A 186 -11.91 3.32 -7.30
CA TYR A 186 -12.30 4.45 -6.47
C TYR A 186 -11.81 5.79 -7.02
N ASP A 187 -10.75 5.78 -7.83
CA ASP A 187 -10.32 6.96 -8.58
C ASP A 187 -11.35 7.32 -9.67
N VAL A 188 -11.91 6.31 -10.35
CA VAL A 188 -13.04 6.50 -11.29
C VAL A 188 -14.27 7.04 -10.55
N LEU A 189 -14.61 6.51 -9.36
CA LEU A 189 -15.73 7.03 -8.55
C LEU A 189 -15.49 8.46 -8.09
N GLY A 190 -14.24 8.84 -7.78
CA GLY A 190 -13.87 10.22 -7.50
C GLY A 190 -14.19 11.16 -8.66
N ALA A 191 -13.82 10.77 -9.89
CA ALA A 191 -14.16 11.53 -11.10
C ALA A 191 -15.69 11.61 -11.34
N VAL A 192 -16.46 10.56 -11.01
CA VAL A 192 -17.94 10.60 -11.05
C VAL A 192 -18.46 11.60 -10.02
N ILE A 193 -17.93 11.63 -8.80
CA ILE A 193 -18.33 12.60 -7.78
C ILE A 193 -18.10 14.04 -8.28
N GLU A 194 -16.94 14.34 -8.84
CA GLU A 194 -16.63 15.65 -9.41
C GLU A 194 -17.63 16.03 -10.53
N LYS A 195 -17.94 15.08 -11.41
CA LYS A 195 -18.87 15.31 -12.52
C LYS A 195 -20.28 15.58 -12.05
N VAL A 196 -20.78 14.82 -11.06
CA VAL A 196 -22.14 14.94 -10.53
C VAL A 196 -22.33 16.18 -9.69
N THR A 197 -21.31 16.55 -8.91
CA THR A 197 -21.39 17.71 -8.01
C THR A 197 -20.99 19.03 -8.68
N GLY A 198 -20.21 18.98 -9.74
CA GLY A 198 -19.56 20.15 -10.34
C GLY A 198 -18.49 20.79 -9.46
N GLN A 199 -18.04 20.09 -8.41
CA GLN A 199 -17.02 20.51 -7.46
C GLN A 199 -15.76 19.69 -7.66
N SER A 200 -14.61 20.17 -7.16
CA SER A 200 -13.42 19.33 -7.01
C SER A 200 -13.73 18.18 -6.02
N TYR A 201 -13.00 17.06 -6.13
CA TYR A 201 -13.15 15.95 -5.17
C TYR A 201 -12.92 16.43 -3.71
N HIS A 202 -11.93 17.31 -3.50
CA HIS A 202 -11.68 17.98 -2.22
C HIS A 202 -12.94 18.66 -1.66
N ASP A 203 -13.55 19.57 -2.44
CA ASP A 203 -14.72 20.34 -2.01
C ASP A 203 -15.96 19.47 -1.85
N ALA A 204 -16.12 18.46 -2.71
CA ALA A 204 -17.23 17.53 -2.65
C ALA A 204 -17.16 16.69 -1.35
N ILE A 205 -16.00 16.15 -0.98
CA ILE A 205 -15.83 15.42 0.29
C ILE A 205 -16.04 16.35 1.49
N ALA A 206 -15.54 17.59 1.40
CA ALA A 206 -15.77 18.58 2.44
C ALA A 206 -17.27 18.84 2.66
N THR A 207 -18.00 19.09 1.59
CA THR A 207 -19.44 19.43 1.64
C THR A 207 -20.31 18.23 2.02
N LEU A 208 -20.04 17.05 1.45
CA LEU A 208 -20.87 15.87 1.63
C LEU A 208 -20.61 15.15 2.94
N ILE A 209 -19.37 15.23 3.49
CA ILE A 209 -18.96 14.37 4.59
C ILE A 209 -18.29 15.17 5.71
N THR A 210 -17.11 15.79 5.48
CA THR A 210 -16.31 16.24 6.62
C THR A 210 -16.97 17.39 7.40
N GLN A 211 -17.67 18.32 6.74
CA GLN A 211 -18.44 19.37 7.38
C GLN A 211 -19.65 18.81 8.18
N PRO A 212 -20.54 17.96 7.57
CA PRO A 212 -21.65 17.36 8.32
C PRO A 212 -21.22 16.51 9.50
N PHE A 213 -20.07 15.85 9.42
CA PHE A 213 -19.52 15.02 10.50
C PHE A 213 -18.71 15.83 11.52
N GLY A 214 -18.42 17.12 11.26
CA GLY A 214 -17.62 17.98 12.12
C GLY A 214 -16.12 17.67 12.08
N MET A 215 -15.62 17.07 10.99
CA MET A 215 -14.23 16.61 10.81
C MET A 215 -13.36 17.71 10.18
N SER A 216 -13.08 18.77 10.95
CA SER A 216 -12.44 19.99 10.44
C SER A 216 -10.96 19.86 10.08
N ALA A 217 -10.28 18.81 10.57
CA ALA A 217 -8.88 18.52 10.28
C ALA A 217 -8.71 17.40 9.24
N THR A 218 -9.82 16.89 8.68
CA THR A 218 -9.80 15.84 7.64
C THR A 218 -9.86 16.48 6.26
N VAL A 219 -8.88 16.15 5.41
CA VAL A 219 -8.69 16.80 4.11
C VAL A 219 -8.43 15.75 3.03
N ALA A 220 -9.22 15.81 1.95
CA ALA A 220 -8.91 15.14 0.69
C ALA A 220 -7.92 16.02 -0.09
N VAL A 221 -6.63 15.72 -0.01
CA VAL A 221 -5.56 16.62 -0.45
C VAL A 221 -5.52 16.74 -1.98
N SER A 222 -5.57 17.95 -2.51
CA SER A 222 -5.39 18.22 -3.95
C SER A 222 -3.92 18.39 -4.37
N GLY A 223 -3.01 18.43 -3.40
CA GLY A 223 -1.58 18.68 -3.59
C GLY A 223 -1.16 20.12 -3.35
N GLN A 224 -2.10 21.02 -3.02
CA GLN A 224 -1.85 22.43 -2.74
C GLN A 224 -2.01 22.78 -1.26
N GLU A 225 -2.65 21.91 -0.47
CA GLU A 225 -2.95 22.14 0.92
C GLU A 225 -1.74 21.87 1.81
N THR A 226 -1.52 22.76 2.78
CA THR A 226 -0.62 22.50 3.90
C THR A 226 -1.40 21.77 4.99
N ILE A 227 -1.02 20.55 5.31
CA ILE A 227 -1.64 19.77 6.39
C ILE A 227 -0.99 20.15 7.70
N ALA A 228 -1.75 20.77 8.59
CA ALA A 228 -1.28 21.13 9.93
C ALA A 228 -0.96 19.86 10.74
N ASN A 229 0.11 19.90 11.52
CA ASN A 229 0.55 18.81 12.40
C ASN A 229 0.72 17.46 11.68
N LYS A 230 1.07 17.45 10.39
CA LYS A 230 1.31 16.23 9.63
C LYS A 230 2.49 15.46 10.23
N ALA A 231 2.29 14.20 10.56
CA ALA A 231 3.36 13.29 10.92
C ALA A 231 4.28 13.07 9.71
N THR A 232 5.59 13.00 9.94
CA THR A 232 6.55 12.56 8.93
C THR A 232 6.34 11.08 8.64
N GLY A 233 6.22 10.70 7.37
CA GLY A 233 6.06 9.31 6.96
C GLY A 233 7.38 8.57 6.85
N TYR A 234 7.41 7.28 7.17
CA TYR A 234 8.62 6.47 7.25
C TYR A 234 8.53 5.16 6.44
N LYS A 235 9.70 4.69 6.00
CA LYS A 235 9.92 3.35 5.47
C LYS A 235 11.05 2.66 6.22
N ILE A 236 11.07 1.34 6.19
CA ILE A 236 12.17 0.56 6.76
C ILE A 236 13.34 0.51 5.80
N ARG A 237 14.57 0.73 6.34
CA ARG A 237 15.84 0.55 5.65
C ARG A 237 16.89 0.05 6.64
N PHE A 238 17.46 -1.14 6.38
CA PHE A 238 18.39 -1.83 7.27
C PHE A 238 17.85 -1.99 8.70
N GLY A 239 16.56 -2.29 8.81
CA GLY A 239 15.88 -2.49 10.09
C GLY A 239 15.49 -1.22 10.83
N TYR A 240 15.72 -0.02 10.29
CA TYR A 240 15.41 1.27 10.93
C TYR A 240 14.41 2.07 10.14
N PRO A 241 13.49 2.81 10.80
CA PRO A 241 12.61 3.75 10.14
C PRO A 241 13.40 4.93 9.58
N VAL A 242 13.22 5.22 8.30
CA VAL A 242 13.85 6.33 7.59
C VAL A 242 12.77 7.21 6.96
N PRO A 243 12.82 8.54 7.14
CA PRO A 243 11.80 9.43 6.59
C PRO A 243 11.78 9.34 5.06
N ILE A 244 10.58 9.37 4.52
CA ILE A 244 10.32 9.43 3.08
C ILE A 244 9.10 10.30 2.82
N GLU A 245 9.21 11.16 1.83
CA GLU A 245 8.09 11.88 1.28
C GLU A 245 7.60 11.16 0.02
N ALA A 246 6.35 10.66 0.06
CA ALA A 246 5.71 10.06 -1.09
C ALA A 246 4.98 11.14 -1.89
N PRO A 247 5.08 11.17 -3.23
CA PRO A 247 4.34 12.14 -4.03
C PRO A 247 2.84 11.85 -3.94
N ILE A 248 2.03 12.91 -3.81
CA ILE A 248 0.58 12.79 -3.84
C ILE A 248 0.11 12.95 -5.29
N ALA A 249 -0.51 11.91 -5.84
CA ALA A 249 -1.16 11.97 -7.12
C ALA A 249 -2.63 12.39 -6.94
N SER A 250 -3.02 13.56 -7.43
CA SER A 250 -4.37 14.13 -7.23
C SER A 250 -5.48 13.18 -7.70
N ASN A 251 -5.27 12.47 -8.80
CA ASN A 251 -6.23 11.49 -9.30
C ASN A 251 -6.39 10.24 -8.41
N HIS A 252 -5.47 10.02 -7.47
CA HIS A 252 -5.46 8.85 -6.59
C HIS A 252 -5.94 9.17 -5.15
N VAL A 253 -6.29 10.43 -4.89
CA VAL A 253 -6.83 10.88 -3.60
C VAL A 253 -8.13 10.15 -3.22
N PRO A 254 -9.06 9.90 -4.16
CA PRO A 254 -10.31 9.19 -3.84
C PRO A 254 -10.10 7.77 -3.29
N SER A 255 -8.98 7.16 -3.59
CA SER A 255 -8.68 5.79 -3.17
C SER A 255 -7.69 5.67 -2.01
N ALA A 256 -6.83 6.72 -1.73
CA ALA A 256 -5.72 6.51 -0.80
C ALA A 256 -5.17 7.75 -0.06
N TYR A 257 -5.45 8.98 -0.47
CA TYR A 257 -4.69 10.13 0.04
C TYR A 257 -5.55 11.18 0.81
N ILE A 258 -6.57 10.71 1.52
CA ILE A 258 -7.20 11.53 2.56
C ILE A 258 -6.26 11.57 3.76
N HIS A 259 -6.08 12.77 4.34
CA HIS A 259 -5.41 12.97 5.62
C HIS A 259 -6.45 13.18 6.71
N SER A 260 -6.24 12.58 7.87
CA SER A 260 -7.11 12.75 9.03
C SER A 260 -6.32 12.70 10.32
N THR A 261 -6.98 13.08 11.41
CA THR A 261 -6.47 13.01 12.77
C THR A 261 -7.26 12.00 13.58
N LEU A 262 -6.69 11.53 14.70
CA LEU A 262 -7.43 10.64 15.60
C LEU A 262 -8.72 11.29 16.10
N ALA A 263 -8.68 12.59 16.43
CA ALA A 263 -9.84 13.35 16.89
C ALA A 263 -10.99 13.39 15.85
N ASP A 264 -10.65 13.51 14.56
CA ASP A 264 -11.67 13.50 13.51
C ASP A 264 -12.16 12.08 13.21
N MET A 265 -11.27 11.08 13.25
CA MET A 265 -11.67 9.68 13.10
C MET A 265 -12.58 9.20 14.25
N GLU A 266 -12.46 9.75 15.45
CA GLU A 266 -13.41 9.50 16.54
C GLU A 266 -14.81 10.05 16.22
N LYS A 267 -14.90 11.23 15.60
CA LYS A 267 -16.18 11.77 15.11
C LYS A 267 -16.75 10.90 14.00
N TRP A 268 -15.88 10.41 13.09
CA TRP A 268 -16.27 9.46 12.05
C TRP A 268 -16.88 8.19 12.67
N LEU A 269 -16.19 7.57 13.64
CA LEU A 269 -16.71 6.41 14.38
C LEU A 269 -18.04 6.72 15.08
N ASP A 270 -18.15 7.85 15.78
CA ASP A 270 -19.37 8.25 16.51
C ASP A 270 -20.57 8.39 15.57
N ARG A 271 -20.40 8.99 14.39
CA ARG A 271 -21.47 9.15 13.41
C ARG A 271 -21.83 7.84 12.69
N LEU A 272 -20.88 6.97 12.48
CA LEU A 272 -21.13 5.64 11.91
C LEU A 272 -21.82 4.71 12.94
N LEU A 273 -21.42 4.72 14.19
CA LEU A 273 -22.04 3.90 15.24
C LEU A 273 -23.43 4.40 15.60
N ASP A 274 -23.68 5.72 15.57
CA ASP A 274 -24.98 6.32 15.83
C ASP A 274 -25.39 7.30 14.72
N PRO A 275 -25.86 6.79 13.56
CA PRO A 275 -26.27 7.61 12.44
C PRO A 275 -27.53 8.48 12.74
N THR A 276 -28.22 8.27 13.87
CA THR A 276 -29.37 9.07 14.26
C THR A 276 -29.00 10.53 14.55
N LYS A 277 -27.73 10.80 14.81
CA LYS A 277 -27.18 12.16 14.97
C LYS A 277 -27.09 12.96 13.66
N LEU A 278 -27.36 12.32 12.54
CA LEU A 278 -27.31 12.90 11.20
C LEU A 278 -28.71 13.02 10.58
N ASP A 279 -28.82 13.79 9.51
CA ASP A 279 -30.09 13.86 8.76
C ASP A 279 -30.45 12.50 8.12
N SER A 280 -31.70 12.38 7.67
CA SER A 280 -32.22 11.11 7.16
C SER A 280 -31.53 10.62 5.88
N THR A 281 -30.98 11.52 5.05
CA THR A 281 -30.26 11.18 3.83
C THR A 281 -28.90 10.57 4.18
N LEU A 282 -28.14 11.20 5.06
CA LEU A 282 -26.85 10.69 5.53
C LEU A 282 -27.01 9.36 6.27
N ARG A 283 -28.03 9.23 7.12
CA ARG A 283 -28.32 7.97 7.80
C ARG A 283 -28.57 6.83 6.82
N ARG A 284 -29.47 7.02 5.82
CA ARG A 284 -29.72 5.98 4.81
C ARG A 284 -28.49 5.68 3.96
N ALA A 285 -27.68 6.70 3.63
CA ALA A 285 -26.45 6.50 2.88
C ALA A 285 -25.44 5.65 3.66
N ILE A 286 -25.29 5.86 4.98
CA ILE A 286 -24.44 5.03 5.85
C ILE A 286 -24.95 3.58 5.87
N GLU A 287 -26.24 3.37 6.14
CA GLU A 287 -26.86 2.03 6.16
C GLU A 287 -26.65 1.30 4.81
N ARG A 288 -26.80 1.99 3.68
CA ARG A 288 -26.53 1.43 2.35
C ARG A 288 -25.04 1.18 2.10
N SER A 289 -24.15 2.00 2.67
CA SER A 289 -22.71 1.84 2.47
C SER A 289 -22.18 0.51 3.01
N TRP A 290 -22.90 -0.13 3.91
CA TRP A 290 -22.57 -1.43 4.50
C TRP A 290 -23.27 -2.61 3.81
N GLN A 291 -24.06 -2.36 2.76
CA GLN A 291 -24.69 -3.42 1.99
C GLN A 291 -23.66 -3.99 0.99
N GLY A 292 -23.13 -5.16 1.32
CA GLY A 292 -22.13 -5.84 0.51
C GLY A 292 -22.71 -6.43 -0.78
N ASN A 293 -21.86 -6.62 -1.77
CA ASN A 293 -22.22 -7.31 -2.99
C ASN A 293 -22.37 -8.83 -2.74
N THR A 294 -23.59 -9.32 -2.72
CA THR A 294 -23.87 -10.74 -2.49
C THR A 294 -23.66 -11.63 -3.71
N ARG A 295 -23.49 -11.05 -4.91
CA ARG A 295 -23.28 -11.80 -6.15
C ARG A 295 -21.84 -12.23 -6.36
N VAL A 296 -20.90 -11.43 -5.86
CA VAL A 296 -19.47 -11.67 -6.00
C VAL A 296 -18.80 -11.45 -4.66
N GLN A 297 -18.18 -12.49 -4.15
CA GLN A 297 -17.59 -12.49 -2.81
C GLN A 297 -16.09 -12.27 -2.87
N VAL A 298 -15.53 -11.74 -1.79
CA VAL A 298 -14.09 -11.45 -1.67
C VAL A 298 -13.27 -12.74 -1.62
N ASN A 299 -13.82 -13.78 -1.00
CA ASN A 299 -13.17 -15.09 -0.90
C ASN A 299 -14.11 -16.23 -1.26
N ASN A 300 -13.54 -17.40 -1.57
CA ASN A 300 -14.29 -18.59 -1.97
C ASN A 300 -15.13 -19.23 -0.84
N ASN A 301 -14.99 -18.75 0.41
CA ASN A 301 -15.64 -19.32 1.59
C ASN A 301 -16.94 -18.60 1.98
N ASN A 302 -17.41 -17.68 1.15
CA ASN A 302 -18.70 -16.97 1.30
C ASN A 302 -18.86 -16.15 2.59
N SER A 303 -17.77 -15.82 3.27
CA SER A 303 -17.82 -15.16 4.58
C SER A 303 -17.52 -13.67 4.54
N ILE A 304 -16.93 -13.16 3.44
CA ILE A 304 -16.50 -11.76 3.32
C ILE A 304 -17.14 -11.14 2.08
N LEU A 305 -17.85 -10.03 2.28
CA LEU A 305 -18.42 -9.20 1.21
C LEU A 305 -17.67 -7.87 1.15
N TYR A 306 -17.56 -7.32 -0.05
CA TYR A 306 -17.12 -5.93 -0.21
C TYR A 306 -18.33 -5.02 -0.42
N ALA A 307 -18.35 -3.92 0.29
CA ALA A 307 -19.38 -2.89 0.23
C ALA A 307 -18.80 -1.58 -0.32
N SER A 308 -19.36 -0.45 0.07
CA SER A 308 -18.91 0.88 -0.40
C SER A 308 -17.65 1.36 0.37
N GLY A 309 -16.50 0.74 0.10
CA GLY A 309 -15.24 1.03 0.80
C GLY A 309 -15.07 0.26 2.11
N TRP A 310 -15.80 -0.84 2.30
CA TRP A 310 -15.79 -1.65 3.50
C TRP A 310 -15.72 -3.14 3.19
N LEU A 311 -15.02 -3.90 4.01
CA LEU A 311 -15.14 -5.34 4.13
C LEU A 311 -16.18 -5.65 5.19
N ILE A 312 -17.11 -6.53 4.88
CA ILE A 312 -18.20 -6.95 5.78
C ILE A 312 -18.02 -8.43 6.07
N GLU A 313 -17.85 -8.77 7.32
CA GLU A 313 -17.64 -10.12 7.80
C GLU A 313 -18.65 -10.50 8.87
N GLN A 314 -18.98 -11.77 8.97
CA GLN A 314 -19.78 -12.32 10.06
C GLN A 314 -18.86 -13.01 11.07
N ARG A 315 -18.52 -12.28 12.16
CA ARG A 315 -17.65 -12.74 13.25
C ARG A 315 -18.37 -12.49 14.57
N GLN A 316 -19.15 -13.44 15.10
CA GLN A 316 -19.96 -13.21 16.33
C GLN A 316 -20.76 -11.89 16.25
N GLY A 317 -21.47 -11.67 15.14
CA GLY A 317 -22.10 -10.42 14.75
C GLY A 317 -21.44 -9.79 13.54
N THR A 318 -21.96 -8.65 13.12
CA THR A 318 -21.46 -7.94 11.94
C THR A 318 -20.17 -7.19 12.28
N TYR A 319 -19.09 -7.54 11.59
CA TYR A 319 -17.79 -6.88 11.66
C TYR A 319 -17.51 -6.14 10.36
N ILE A 320 -17.43 -4.82 10.43
CA ILE A 320 -17.20 -3.92 9.29
C ILE A 320 -15.80 -3.35 9.43
N ASN A 321 -14.94 -3.52 8.44
CA ASN A 321 -13.56 -3.07 8.56
C ASN A 321 -12.97 -2.60 7.23
N HIS A 322 -11.87 -1.86 7.31
CA HIS A 322 -10.96 -1.62 6.20
C HIS A 322 -9.56 -1.26 6.71
N GLY A 323 -8.55 -1.76 6.04
CA GLY A 323 -7.16 -1.32 6.24
C GLY A 323 -6.78 -0.20 5.30
N GLY A 324 -5.79 0.61 5.70
CA GLY A 324 -5.21 1.65 4.87
C GLY A 324 -3.70 1.53 4.82
N GLN A 325 -3.13 1.54 3.61
CA GLN A 325 -1.68 1.46 3.43
C GLN A 325 -1.25 2.37 2.30
N ASN A 326 -0.29 3.23 2.61
CA ASN A 326 0.48 4.05 1.68
C ASN A 326 1.96 3.68 1.81
N PRO A 327 2.83 4.13 0.93
CA PRO A 327 4.26 3.78 0.99
C PRO A 327 4.93 4.10 2.33
N ASN A 328 4.38 5.01 3.12
CA ASN A 328 4.97 5.56 4.34
C ASN A 328 3.97 5.75 5.50
N TYR A 329 2.73 5.28 5.36
CA TYR A 329 1.70 5.27 6.41
C TYR A 329 0.92 3.97 6.37
N SER A 330 0.37 3.59 7.51
CA SER A 330 -0.64 2.54 7.61
C SER A 330 -1.69 2.87 8.65
N SER A 331 -2.87 2.32 8.46
CA SER A 331 -4.03 2.56 9.31
C SER A 331 -4.97 1.37 9.28
N CYS A 332 -5.87 1.27 10.24
CA CYS A 332 -7.01 0.38 10.20
C CYS A 332 -8.21 0.99 10.91
N ILE A 333 -9.39 0.54 10.51
CA ILE A 333 -10.65 0.85 11.16
C ILE A 333 -11.52 -0.40 11.25
N ALA A 334 -12.23 -0.55 12.37
CA ALA A 334 -13.21 -1.61 12.57
C ALA A 334 -14.42 -1.09 13.31
N LEU A 335 -15.59 -1.63 12.99
CA LEU A 335 -16.88 -1.25 13.55
C LEU A 335 -17.72 -2.48 13.84
N ARG A 336 -18.43 -2.45 14.96
CA ARG A 336 -19.55 -3.36 15.31
C ARG A 336 -20.74 -2.52 15.71
N PRO A 337 -21.56 -2.05 14.75
CA PRO A 337 -22.68 -1.14 15.07
C PRO A 337 -23.69 -1.73 16.04
N ASP A 338 -23.98 -3.03 15.94
CA ASP A 338 -24.85 -3.80 16.81
C ASP A 338 -24.35 -3.91 18.26
N GLN A 339 -23.05 -3.71 18.48
CA GLN A 339 -22.39 -3.76 19.78
C GLN A 339 -21.84 -2.39 20.22
N GLN A 340 -22.06 -1.34 19.43
CA GLN A 340 -21.57 0.01 19.68
C GLN A 340 -20.05 0.07 19.91
N ILE A 341 -19.29 -0.76 19.14
CA ILE A 341 -17.83 -0.81 19.18
C ILE A 341 -17.25 -0.18 17.91
N GLY A 342 -16.28 0.70 18.09
CA GLY A 342 -15.48 1.28 17.00
C GLY A 342 -14.01 1.33 17.38
N ILE A 343 -13.14 0.98 16.46
CA ILE A 343 -11.69 0.95 16.64
C ILE A 343 -11.05 1.65 15.45
N VAL A 344 -10.06 2.50 15.68
CA VAL A 344 -9.24 3.10 14.64
C VAL A 344 -7.79 3.19 15.10
N ALA A 345 -6.85 2.89 14.20
CA ALA A 345 -5.43 3.07 14.42
C ALA A 345 -4.78 3.78 13.23
N LEU A 346 -3.86 4.71 13.52
CA LEU A 346 -3.13 5.53 12.56
C LEU A 346 -1.63 5.48 12.88
N ALA A 347 -0.79 5.14 11.90
CA ALA A 347 0.66 5.08 12.07
C ALA A 347 1.40 5.71 10.89
N ASN A 348 2.55 6.31 11.17
CA ASN A 348 3.39 6.97 10.18
C ASN A 348 4.47 6.06 9.60
N ILE A 349 4.14 4.80 9.36
CA ILE A 349 4.99 3.81 8.70
C ILE A 349 4.12 2.86 7.88
N SER A 350 4.65 2.32 6.78
CA SER A 350 3.98 1.25 6.04
C SER A 350 4.26 -0.09 6.72
N SER A 351 3.22 -0.72 7.28
CA SER A 351 3.33 -1.99 8.02
C SER A 351 2.05 -2.81 7.96
N ASN A 352 2.18 -4.10 7.67
CA ASN A 352 1.06 -5.05 7.73
C ASN A 352 0.58 -5.28 9.17
N ILE A 353 1.44 -5.12 10.18
CA ILE A 353 1.10 -5.26 11.60
C ILE A 353 0.03 -4.24 11.99
N ILE A 354 0.14 -3.01 11.49
CA ILE A 354 -0.86 -1.97 11.77
C ILE A 354 -2.19 -2.23 11.06
N LEU A 355 -2.17 -2.86 9.88
CA LEU A 355 -3.42 -3.25 9.19
C LEU A 355 -4.24 -4.25 10.01
N GLU A 356 -3.57 -5.17 10.69
CA GLU A 356 -4.20 -6.22 11.51
C GLU A 356 -4.55 -5.73 12.94
N LEU A 357 -3.99 -4.61 13.39
CA LEU A 357 -4.12 -4.14 14.76
C LEU A 357 -5.59 -3.96 15.22
N CYS A 358 -6.47 -3.44 14.34
CA CYS A 358 -7.88 -3.29 14.68
C CYS A 358 -8.57 -4.64 14.85
N SER A 359 -8.19 -5.66 14.09
CA SER A 359 -8.67 -7.04 14.23
C SER A 359 -8.14 -7.70 15.52
N ASP A 360 -6.88 -7.44 15.88
CA ASP A 360 -6.29 -7.94 17.13
C ASP A 360 -7.00 -7.33 18.35
N ILE A 361 -7.25 -6.01 18.32
CA ILE A 361 -8.00 -5.32 19.37
C ILE A 361 -9.45 -5.84 19.44
N ASP A 362 -10.13 -6.02 18.30
CA ASP A 362 -11.48 -6.58 18.27
C ASP A 362 -11.51 -8.00 18.86
N SER A 363 -10.55 -8.83 18.52
CA SER A 363 -10.40 -10.19 19.07
C SER A 363 -10.16 -10.14 20.57
N TYR A 364 -9.29 -9.24 21.05
CA TYR A 364 -9.06 -9.03 22.48
C TYR A 364 -10.34 -8.64 23.21
N LEU A 365 -11.12 -7.69 22.68
CA LEU A 365 -12.38 -7.24 23.26
C LEU A 365 -13.43 -8.35 23.37
N HIS A 366 -13.36 -9.37 22.50
CA HIS A 366 -14.27 -10.51 22.45
C HIS A 366 -13.69 -11.79 23.08
N ASN A 367 -12.55 -11.71 23.77
CA ASN A 367 -11.84 -12.86 24.33
C ASN A 367 -11.57 -13.95 23.29
N GLN A 368 -11.27 -13.53 22.06
CA GLN A 368 -10.88 -14.42 20.99
C GLN A 368 -9.35 -14.43 20.84
N PRO A 369 -8.77 -15.54 20.38
CA PRO A 369 -7.35 -15.56 20.07
C PRO A 369 -7.03 -14.60 18.93
N TYR A 370 -5.92 -13.88 19.06
CA TYR A 370 -5.29 -13.10 18.00
C TYR A 370 -3.89 -13.65 17.75
N SER A 371 -3.31 -13.32 16.59
CA SER A 371 -2.00 -13.85 16.24
C SER A 371 -0.91 -13.27 17.13
N ASP A 372 -0.15 -14.13 17.82
CA ASP A 372 1.03 -13.72 18.60
C ASP A 372 2.17 -13.22 17.69
N GLU A 373 2.19 -13.67 16.43
CA GLU A 373 3.20 -13.29 15.43
C GLU A 373 2.51 -12.79 14.16
N VAL A 374 2.40 -11.48 13.99
CA VAL A 374 2.06 -10.88 12.68
C VAL A 374 3.35 -10.63 11.91
N ARG A 375 3.53 -11.32 10.79
CA ARG A 375 4.71 -11.12 9.94
C ARG A 375 4.54 -9.90 9.07
N ASP A 376 5.41 -8.92 9.24
CA ASP A 376 5.45 -7.77 8.36
C ASP A 376 6.26 -8.08 7.09
N LEU A 377 5.60 -8.02 5.93
CA LEU A 377 6.22 -8.31 4.65
C LEU A 377 7.36 -7.32 4.32
N PHE A 378 7.20 -6.04 4.66
CA PHE A 378 8.21 -5.01 4.36
C PHE A 378 9.44 -5.17 5.24
N LEU A 379 9.26 -5.48 6.53
CA LEU A 379 10.36 -5.80 7.44
C LEU A 379 11.10 -7.06 7.00
N PHE A 380 10.36 -8.11 6.59
CA PHE A 380 10.96 -9.34 6.08
C PHE A 380 11.75 -9.10 4.79
N MET A 381 11.20 -8.38 3.84
CA MET A 381 11.90 -8.04 2.59
C MET A 381 13.13 -7.17 2.86
N ASP A 382 13.02 -6.17 3.75
CA ASP A 382 14.16 -5.34 4.15
C ASP A 382 15.28 -6.18 4.77
N PHE A 383 14.93 -7.10 5.66
CA PHE A 383 15.90 -8.03 6.25
C PHE A 383 16.62 -8.86 5.19
N ILE A 384 15.88 -9.49 4.27
CA ILE A 384 16.48 -10.31 3.20
C ILE A 384 17.42 -9.46 2.33
N PHE A 385 16.97 -8.29 1.85
CA PHE A 385 17.82 -7.44 1.01
C PHE A 385 19.00 -6.84 1.78
N SER A 386 18.88 -6.62 3.09
CA SER A 386 19.99 -6.19 3.95
C SER A 386 21.07 -7.28 4.04
N VAL A 387 20.67 -8.53 4.30
CA VAL A 387 21.59 -9.68 4.35
C VAL A 387 22.28 -9.90 2.99
N LEU A 388 21.49 -9.89 1.91
CA LEU A 388 22.04 -10.05 0.54
C LEU A 388 23.00 -8.91 0.18
N THR A 389 22.70 -7.68 0.58
CA THR A 389 23.60 -6.53 0.40
C THR A 389 24.91 -6.74 1.16
N ALA A 390 24.84 -7.14 2.43
CA ALA A 390 26.02 -7.38 3.25
C ALA A 390 26.93 -8.48 2.65
N ILE A 391 26.33 -9.61 2.24
CA ILE A 391 27.07 -10.71 1.58
C ILE A 391 27.73 -10.20 0.28
N THR A 392 26.97 -9.48 -0.54
CA THR A 392 27.48 -8.94 -1.81
C THR A 392 28.64 -7.97 -1.57
N MET A 393 28.54 -7.10 -0.58
CA MET A 393 29.62 -6.16 -0.23
C MET A 393 30.89 -6.85 0.28
N ILE A 394 30.75 -7.95 1.06
CA ILE A 394 31.88 -8.77 1.45
C ILE A 394 32.57 -9.34 0.20
N ILE A 395 31.81 -9.91 -0.74
CA ILE A 395 32.35 -10.44 -2.00
C ILE A 395 33.03 -9.33 -2.82
N VAL A 396 32.45 -8.14 -2.90
CA VAL A 396 33.03 -6.95 -3.56
C VAL A 396 34.40 -6.64 -2.97
N VAL A 397 34.51 -6.59 -1.64
CA VAL A 397 35.79 -6.31 -0.95
C VAL A 397 36.82 -7.41 -1.27
N LEU A 398 36.44 -8.68 -1.18
CA LEU A 398 37.33 -9.81 -1.46
C LEU A 398 37.82 -9.81 -2.91
N VAL A 399 36.92 -9.59 -3.89
CA VAL A 399 37.27 -9.48 -5.31
C VAL A 399 38.19 -8.27 -5.55
N GLY A 400 37.90 -7.14 -4.91
CA GLY A 400 38.75 -5.94 -4.99
C GLY A 400 40.16 -6.19 -4.46
N LEU A 401 40.29 -6.78 -3.28
CA LEU A 401 41.59 -7.19 -2.72
C LEU A 401 42.32 -8.15 -3.64
N PHE A 402 41.64 -9.16 -4.18
CA PHE A 402 42.20 -10.11 -5.11
C PHE A 402 42.71 -9.45 -6.41
N ILE A 403 42.00 -8.48 -6.94
CA ILE A 403 42.45 -7.68 -8.09
C ILE A 403 43.73 -6.91 -7.73
N VAL A 404 43.73 -6.21 -6.61
CA VAL A 404 44.92 -5.44 -6.13
C VAL A 404 46.14 -6.34 -5.98
N LEU A 405 46.01 -7.47 -5.29
CA LEU A 405 47.08 -8.42 -5.11
C LEU A 405 47.58 -8.98 -6.44
N ARG A 406 46.68 -9.32 -7.36
CA ARG A 406 47.05 -9.81 -8.70
C ARG A 406 47.83 -8.77 -9.49
N ILE A 407 47.41 -7.51 -9.47
CA ILE A 407 48.11 -6.42 -10.16
C ILE A 407 49.47 -6.18 -9.49
N ARG A 408 49.54 -6.15 -8.16
CA ARG A 408 50.79 -5.98 -7.38
C ARG A 408 51.82 -7.06 -7.75
N ASN A 409 51.40 -8.35 -7.65
CA ASN A 409 52.29 -9.48 -7.98
C ASN A 409 52.77 -9.47 -9.43
N TYR A 410 51.92 -9.05 -10.36
CA TYR A 410 52.29 -8.94 -11.77
C TYR A 410 53.31 -7.79 -12.01
N ARG A 411 53.13 -6.65 -11.33
CA ARG A 411 54.09 -5.51 -11.43
C ARG A 411 55.43 -5.77 -10.76
N GLN A 412 55.46 -6.55 -9.66
CA GLN A 412 56.72 -6.94 -8.98
C GLN A 412 57.63 -7.78 -9.89
N GLN A 413 57.09 -8.39 -10.96
CA GLN A 413 57.86 -9.12 -11.96
C GLN A 413 58.34 -8.18 -13.10
N ASN A 414 58.40 -6.86 -12.91
CA ASN A 414 58.73 -5.83 -13.87
C ASN A 414 57.82 -5.79 -15.11
N ASN A 415 56.60 -6.34 -15.02
CA ASN A 415 55.64 -6.35 -16.10
C ASN A 415 54.75 -5.09 -16.10
N LYS A 416 54.51 -4.53 -17.26
CA LYS A 416 53.51 -3.43 -17.44
C LYS A 416 52.14 -4.01 -17.76
N LEU A 417 51.14 -3.76 -16.93
CA LEU A 417 49.76 -4.07 -17.23
C LEU A 417 49.11 -2.86 -17.90
N SER A 418 48.66 -3.01 -19.11
CA SER A 418 47.82 -2.02 -19.82
C SER A 418 46.56 -2.67 -20.37
N LEU A 419 45.41 -2.12 -19.99
CA LEU A 419 44.15 -2.48 -20.62
C LEU A 419 43.92 -1.53 -21.80
N ASN A 420 43.54 -2.08 -22.95
CA ASN A 420 43.23 -1.30 -24.13
C ASN A 420 41.75 -0.82 -24.09
N TRP A 421 41.35 0.01 -25.06
CA TRP A 421 40.00 0.54 -25.14
C TRP A 421 38.92 -0.54 -25.25
N LEU A 422 39.19 -1.67 -25.89
CA LEU A 422 38.30 -2.82 -25.99
C LEU A 422 38.09 -3.51 -24.63
N ASP A 423 39.16 -3.60 -23.80
CA ASP A 423 39.05 -4.15 -22.45
C ASP A 423 38.11 -3.28 -21.56
N TRP A 424 38.31 -1.96 -21.60
CA TRP A 424 37.45 -1.02 -20.93
C TRP A 424 36.01 -1.01 -21.47
N GLY A 425 35.86 -1.11 -22.82
CA GLY A 425 34.55 -1.25 -23.45
C GLY A 425 33.76 -2.44 -22.89
N ILE A 426 34.39 -3.60 -22.70
CA ILE A 426 33.71 -4.78 -22.15
C ILE A 426 33.42 -4.63 -20.68
N VAL A 427 34.32 -4.03 -19.90
CA VAL A 427 34.12 -3.77 -18.45
C VAL A 427 32.90 -2.85 -18.20
N LEU A 428 32.63 -1.94 -19.13
CA LEU A 428 31.46 -1.05 -19.05
C LEU A 428 30.20 -1.68 -19.67
N LEU A 429 30.33 -2.36 -20.79
CA LEU A 429 29.19 -2.88 -21.55
C LEU A 429 28.46 -4.01 -20.82
N VAL A 430 29.19 -4.93 -20.19
CA VAL A 430 28.57 -6.09 -19.51
C VAL A 430 27.64 -5.65 -18.34
N PRO A 431 28.10 -4.82 -17.40
CA PRO A 431 27.19 -4.33 -16.35
C PRO A 431 26.05 -3.46 -16.88
N LEU A 432 26.26 -2.69 -17.97
CA LEU A 432 25.19 -1.92 -18.63
C LEU A 432 24.10 -2.82 -19.22
N ILE A 433 24.48 -3.93 -19.87
CA ILE A 433 23.51 -4.90 -20.37
C ILE A 433 22.71 -5.51 -19.22
N ILE A 434 23.36 -5.90 -18.13
CA ILE A 434 22.69 -6.46 -16.97
C ILE A 434 21.76 -5.42 -16.32
N ALA A 435 22.22 -4.18 -16.17
CA ALA A 435 21.39 -3.09 -15.67
C ALA A 435 20.18 -2.84 -16.58
N GLY A 436 20.36 -2.91 -17.91
CA GLY A 436 19.27 -2.81 -18.89
C GLY A 436 18.23 -3.94 -18.74
N ILE A 437 18.69 -5.19 -18.56
CA ILE A 437 17.81 -6.34 -18.31
C ILE A 437 17.02 -6.14 -17.01
N ILE A 438 17.70 -5.74 -15.93
CA ILE A 438 17.05 -5.45 -14.65
C ILE A 438 16.03 -4.33 -14.84
N TYR A 439 16.38 -3.25 -15.57
CA TYR A 439 15.51 -2.09 -15.79
C TYR A 439 14.19 -2.44 -16.49
N VAL A 440 14.22 -3.32 -17.49
CA VAL A 440 13.01 -3.69 -18.25
C VAL A 440 12.20 -4.81 -17.60
N SER A 441 12.80 -5.59 -16.69
CA SER A 441 12.19 -6.80 -16.13
C SER A 441 10.87 -6.57 -15.37
N PRO A 442 10.66 -5.50 -14.56
CA PRO A 442 9.39 -5.28 -13.86
C PRO A 442 8.24 -5.02 -14.83
N GLY A 443 8.47 -4.24 -15.88
CA GLY A 443 7.46 -3.95 -16.91
C GLY A 443 7.05 -5.19 -17.70
N LEU A 444 8.03 -6.04 -18.09
CA LEU A 444 7.77 -7.25 -18.84
C LEU A 444 7.13 -8.37 -17.99
N GLY A 445 7.50 -8.48 -16.73
CA GLY A 445 7.05 -9.56 -15.86
C GLY A 445 5.81 -9.21 -15.03
N LEU A 446 5.78 -8.04 -14.44
CA LEU A 446 4.80 -7.65 -13.42
C LEU A 446 3.86 -6.54 -13.88
N GLY A 447 4.11 -5.89 -15.02
CA GLY A 447 3.33 -4.74 -15.46
C GLY A 447 3.47 -3.50 -14.56
N ILE A 448 4.54 -3.45 -13.74
CA ILE A 448 4.87 -2.34 -12.85
C ILE A 448 6.15 -1.65 -13.30
N ASN A 449 6.36 -0.44 -12.83
CA ASN A 449 7.55 0.35 -13.17
C ASN A 449 8.48 0.53 -11.96
N TRP A 450 9.70 1.04 -12.20
CA TRP A 450 10.68 1.28 -11.15
C TRP A 450 10.28 2.38 -10.17
N HIS A 451 9.42 3.30 -10.59
CA HIS A 451 8.86 4.31 -9.69
C HIS A 451 8.02 3.65 -8.60
N PHE A 452 7.12 2.76 -8.99
CA PHE A 452 6.31 1.97 -8.06
C PHE A 452 7.20 1.13 -7.12
N ILE A 453 8.21 0.43 -7.68
CA ILE A 453 9.14 -0.39 -6.88
C ILE A 453 9.87 0.48 -5.86
N ALA A 454 10.42 1.62 -6.27
CA ALA A 454 11.15 2.52 -5.38
C ALA A 454 10.25 3.12 -4.31
N LEU A 455 8.98 3.38 -4.65
CA LEU A 455 8.01 3.96 -3.74
C LEU A 455 7.52 2.95 -2.71
N TRP A 456 7.18 1.72 -3.13
CA TRP A 456 6.53 0.72 -2.26
C TRP A 456 7.49 -0.25 -1.59
N LEU A 457 8.54 -0.71 -2.28
CA LEU A 457 9.43 -1.71 -1.73
C LEU A 457 10.52 -1.09 -0.84
N PRO A 458 11.12 -1.85 0.09
CA PRO A 458 12.22 -1.37 0.93
C PRO A 458 13.38 -0.84 0.09
N SER A 459 13.96 0.29 0.50
CA SER A 459 15.09 0.92 -0.22
C SER A 459 16.32 0.03 -0.31
N THR A 460 16.44 -0.96 0.56
CA THR A 460 17.50 -1.98 0.56
C THR A 460 17.51 -2.82 -0.71
N LEU A 461 16.39 -3.02 -1.39
CA LEU A 461 16.33 -3.65 -2.71
C LEU A 461 17.16 -2.88 -3.75
N LEU A 462 16.99 -1.56 -3.82
CA LEU A 462 17.75 -0.72 -4.78
C LEU A 462 19.24 -0.68 -4.44
N ILE A 463 19.59 -0.68 -3.14
CA ILE A 463 20.97 -0.75 -2.67
C ILE A 463 21.57 -2.10 -3.06
N PHE A 464 20.85 -3.20 -2.86
CA PHE A 464 21.29 -4.55 -3.25
C PHE A 464 21.52 -4.64 -4.76
N ILE A 465 20.61 -4.14 -5.60
CA ILE A 465 20.77 -4.12 -7.06
C ILE A 465 22.02 -3.34 -7.46
N THR A 466 22.24 -2.18 -6.84
CA THR A 466 23.43 -1.36 -7.09
C THR A 466 24.72 -2.12 -6.72
N ALA A 467 24.71 -2.82 -5.57
CA ALA A 467 25.86 -3.64 -5.15
C ALA A 467 26.13 -4.80 -6.10
N ILE A 468 25.09 -5.46 -6.65
CA ILE A 468 25.22 -6.50 -7.68
C ILE A 468 25.84 -5.95 -8.96
N ILE A 469 25.37 -4.81 -9.47
CA ILE A 469 25.92 -4.18 -10.67
C ILE A 469 27.41 -3.85 -10.46
N PHE A 470 27.78 -3.34 -9.30
CA PHE A 470 29.15 -3.04 -8.95
C PHE A 470 30.01 -4.30 -8.86
N LEU A 471 29.50 -5.39 -8.25
CA LEU A 471 30.18 -6.68 -8.21
C LEU A 471 30.44 -7.23 -9.61
N VAL A 472 29.45 -7.19 -10.50
CA VAL A 472 29.59 -7.60 -11.90
C VAL A 472 30.67 -6.80 -12.60
N THR A 473 30.75 -5.51 -12.36
CA THR A 473 31.80 -4.63 -12.92
C THR A 473 33.18 -5.10 -12.47
N LEU A 474 33.38 -5.36 -11.18
CA LEU A 474 34.64 -5.86 -10.65
C LEU A 474 35.01 -7.25 -11.17
N LEU A 475 34.03 -8.16 -11.27
CA LEU A 475 34.29 -9.51 -11.82
C LEU A 475 34.69 -9.44 -13.29
N THR A 476 34.05 -8.58 -14.07
CA THR A 476 34.41 -8.36 -15.48
C THR A 476 35.83 -7.77 -15.60
N LEU A 477 36.15 -6.78 -14.78
CA LEU A 477 37.50 -6.19 -14.70
C LEU A 477 38.55 -7.26 -14.34
N ASN A 478 38.28 -8.06 -13.31
CA ASN A 478 39.16 -9.15 -12.88
C ASN A 478 39.41 -10.17 -14.00
N TYR A 479 38.34 -10.53 -14.73
CA TYR A 479 38.46 -11.43 -15.89
C TYR A 479 39.35 -10.83 -16.99
N ARG A 480 39.17 -9.55 -17.34
CA ARG A 480 39.98 -8.86 -18.36
C ARG A 480 41.46 -8.78 -17.95
N ILE A 481 41.74 -8.41 -16.70
CA ILE A 481 43.09 -8.40 -16.12
C ILE A 481 43.74 -9.79 -16.22
N LYS A 482 43.00 -10.84 -15.78
CA LYS A 482 43.51 -12.24 -15.85
C LYS A 482 43.85 -12.64 -17.28
N LYS A 483 42.98 -12.35 -18.26
CA LYS A 483 43.16 -12.65 -19.68
C LYS A 483 44.40 -11.94 -20.24
N LYS A 484 44.62 -10.66 -19.91
CA LYS A 484 45.76 -9.86 -20.36
C LYS A 484 47.07 -10.39 -19.79
N ILE A 485 47.12 -10.71 -18.50
CA ILE A 485 48.30 -11.32 -17.85
C ILE A 485 48.66 -12.66 -18.52
N SER A 486 47.67 -13.51 -18.80
CA SER A 486 47.88 -14.79 -19.46
C SER A 486 48.43 -14.64 -20.91
N HIS A 487 47.93 -13.66 -21.65
CA HIS A 487 48.38 -13.38 -23.02
C HIS A 487 49.84 -12.90 -23.05
N ASN A 488 50.18 -11.97 -22.16
CA ASN A 488 51.54 -11.44 -22.08
C ASN A 488 52.57 -12.51 -21.69
N LYS A 489 52.19 -13.48 -20.82
CA LYS A 489 53.07 -14.63 -20.46
C LYS A 489 53.32 -15.61 -21.63
N LYS A 490 52.38 -15.74 -22.56
CA LYS A 490 52.53 -16.61 -23.74
C LYS A 490 53.36 -15.96 -24.84
N GLY A 491 53.37 -14.63 -24.94
CA GLY A 491 54.16 -13.89 -25.95
C GLY A 491 55.63 -13.66 -25.50
N SER A 492 55.98 -13.97 -24.27
CA SER A 492 57.34 -13.86 -23.72
C SER A 492 58.11 -15.23 -23.65
N LYS A 493 57.46 -16.32 -24.07
CA LYS A 493 58.05 -17.61 -24.35
C LYS A 493 58.25 -17.75 -25.89
#